data_166201482ff7ad2babec9a148708b3ce
#
_entry.id   166201482ff7ad2babec9a148708b3ce
#
_cell.length_a   1.000
_cell.length_b   1.000
_cell.length_c   1.000
_cell.angle_alpha   90.00
_cell.angle_beta   90.00
_cell.angle_gamma   90.00
#
_symmetry.space_group_name_H-M   'P 1'
#
loop_
_entity.id
_entity.type
_entity.pdbx_description
1 polymer ?
#
loop_
_entity_poly.entity_id
_entity_poly.type
_entity_poly.pdbx_seq_one_letter_code
_entity_poly.pdbx_strand_id
1 'polypeptide(L)'
;MHLRYDEDFVEGAIFLCASGKRQDVPHLQVLRFHREREILYSLLDPDERNAAFFRLHLEWFREWGLEKWLLRTLEEFPLLSGALQVLAFRKARGKSDEGAELYVNPETGRSGVVALRVERFALEQDLTPFLRHELTHLQDMVDPAFGYARELDVAGHTASPQRLTRERYRVLWDVTIDGRLLNGGRAGIATRDQRWAEFDRAYSFWPESRRQTVFDLLWNGPAPSHQQLLVHACDPRGLHSAQQPLPGAPCPLCSFPTFDWADCHAIKPESLAVIQAQYPVWTAAQGACQRCVEVFDAALQFHAT
;
A
#
# COMPACT_ATOMS: atom_id res chain seq x y z
N MET A 1 16.51 -7.60 14.62
CA MET A 1 15.48 -8.15 13.70
C MET A 1 15.86 -9.56 13.29
N HIS A 2 14.91 -10.49 13.32
CA HIS A 2 15.09 -11.89 12.93
C HIS A 2 14.52 -12.11 11.54
N LEU A 3 15.24 -12.80 10.64
CA LEU A 3 14.72 -13.17 9.34
C LEU A 3 14.07 -14.54 9.40
N ARG A 4 12.90 -14.67 8.81
CA ARG A 4 12.15 -15.92 8.70
C ARG A 4 11.78 -16.17 7.23
N TYR A 5 11.98 -17.40 6.81
CA TYR A 5 11.62 -17.85 5.47
C TYR A 5 10.54 -18.94 5.56
N ASP A 6 9.52 -18.80 4.75
CA ASP A 6 8.50 -19.83 4.56
C ASP A 6 9.11 -21.02 3.77
N GLU A 7 8.73 -22.23 4.14
CA GLU A 7 9.21 -23.46 3.50
C GLU A 7 8.92 -23.47 2.00
N ASP A 8 7.67 -23.22 1.61
CA ASP A 8 7.23 -23.16 0.20
C ASP A 8 7.97 -22.09 -0.60
N PHE A 9 8.37 -21.01 0.06
CA PHE A 9 9.14 -19.93 -0.58
C PHE A 9 10.56 -20.39 -0.90
N VAL A 10 11.26 -20.95 0.07
CA VAL A 10 12.63 -21.41 -0.10
C VAL A 10 12.68 -22.58 -1.09
N GLU A 11 11.80 -23.56 -0.94
CA GLU A 11 11.68 -24.70 -1.84
C GLU A 11 11.43 -24.23 -3.29
N GLY A 12 10.43 -23.36 -3.48
CA GLY A 12 10.10 -22.84 -4.82
C GLY A 12 11.24 -22.08 -5.47
N ALA A 13 12.00 -21.28 -4.71
CA ALA A 13 13.16 -20.55 -5.22
C ALA A 13 14.30 -21.50 -5.64
N ILE A 14 14.55 -22.54 -4.84
CA ILE A 14 15.55 -23.57 -5.16
C ILE A 14 15.17 -24.36 -6.40
N PHE A 15 13.91 -24.80 -6.53
CA PHE A 15 13.45 -25.50 -7.73
C PHE A 15 13.46 -24.63 -9.00
N LEU A 16 13.19 -23.34 -8.88
CA LEU A 16 13.36 -22.42 -9.99
C LEU A 16 14.82 -22.44 -10.52
N CYS A 17 15.78 -22.36 -9.60
CA CYS A 17 17.21 -22.42 -9.94
C CYS A 17 17.60 -23.78 -10.54
N ALA A 18 17.18 -24.87 -9.90
CA ALA A 18 17.49 -26.24 -10.35
C ALA A 18 16.86 -26.56 -11.72
N SER A 19 15.75 -25.91 -12.11
CA SER A 19 15.12 -26.09 -13.42
C SER A 19 15.84 -25.38 -14.58
N GLY A 20 16.98 -24.74 -14.33
CA GLY A 20 17.77 -24.03 -15.35
C GLY A 20 17.21 -22.67 -15.76
N LYS A 21 16.21 -22.15 -15.05
CA LYS A 21 15.68 -20.79 -15.28
C LYS A 21 16.64 -19.70 -14.79
N ARG A 22 17.64 -20.09 -14.04
CA ARG A 22 18.74 -19.25 -13.61
C ARG A 22 20.06 -19.79 -14.16
N GLN A 23 20.74 -19.01 -14.99
CA GLN A 23 21.89 -19.49 -15.77
C GLN A 23 23.21 -19.51 -14.99
N ASP A 24 23.30 -18.81 -13.86
CA ASP A 24 24.52 -18.71 -13.05
C ASP A 24 24.71 -19.86 -12.06
N VAL A 25 23.74 -20.81 -11.96
CA VAL A 25 23.86 -21.99 -11.13
C VAL A 25 24.56 -23.11 -11.91
N PRO A 26 25.76 -23.56 -11.47
CA PRO A 26 26.51 -24.60 -12.16
C PRO A 26 25.75 -25.95 -12.17
N HIS A 27 25.72 -26.62 -13.30
CA HIS A 27 25.02 -27.91 -13.44
C HIS A 27 25.49 -28.96 -12.44
N LEU A 28 26.78 -28.98 -12.11
CA LEU A 28 27.32 -29.90 -11.11
C LEU A 28 26.73 -29.67 -9.70
N GLN A 29 26.45 -28.43 -9.35
CA GLN A 29 25.79 -28.10 -8.09
C GLN A 29 24.32 -28.56 -8.09
N VAL A 30 23.63 -28.42 -9.21
CA VAL A 30 22.26 -28.95 -9.37
C VAL A 30 22.24 -30.47 -9.20
N LEU A 31 23.18 -31.19 -9.80
CA LEU A 31 23.31 -32.64 -9.62
C LEU A 31 23.61 -33.01 -8.16
N ARG A 32 24.48 -32.24 -7.47
CA ARG A 32 24.77 -32.42 -6.06
C ARG A 32 23.54 -32.22 -5.20
N PHE A 33 22.80 -31.15 -5.43
CA PHE A 33 21.53 -30.87 -4.75
C PHE A 33 20.54 -32.04 -4.89
N HIS A 34 20.33 -32.54 -6.09
CA HIS A 34 19.41 -33.65 -6.32
C HIS A 34 19.85 -34.92 -5.61
N ARG A 35 21.16 -35.22 -5.56
CA ARG A 35 21.69 -36.38 -4.84
C ARG A 35 21.48 -36.24 -3.33
N GLU A 36 21.77 -35.10 -2.75
CA GLU A 36 21.57 -34.84 -1.34
C GLU A 36 20.07 -34.92 -0.96
N ARG A 37 19.20 -34.38 -1.81
CA ARG A 37 17.75 -34.44 -1.65
C ARG A 37 17.21 -35.88 -1.69
N GLU A 38 17.75 -36.74 -2.59
CA GLU A 38 17.31 -38.13 -2.74
C GLU A 38 17.52 -38.94 -1.47
N ILE A 39 18.59 -38.68 -0.76
CA ILE A 39 18.91 -39.39 0.52
C ILE A 39 17.79 -39.12 1.55
N LEU A 40 17.18 -37.95 1.56
CA LEU A 40 16.18 -37.57 2.58
C LEU A 40 14.88 -38.38 2.46
N TYR A 41 14.58 -38.96 1.28
CA TYR A 41 13.40 -39.82 1.12
C TYR A 41 13.50 -41.14 1.92
N SER A 42 14.69 -41.52 2.38
CA SER A 42 14.88 -42.68 3.24
C SER A 42 14.43 -42.45 4.70
N LEU A 43 14.21 -41.20 5.10
CA LEU A 43 13.70 -40.88 6.44
C LEU A 43 12.23 -41.32 6.53
N LEU A 44 11.93 -42.16 7.52
CA LEU A 44 10.60 -42.77 7.70
C LEU A 44 9.62 -41.80 8.37
N ASP A 45 10.10 -41.04 9.34
CA ASP A 45 9.29 -40.06 10.05
C ASP A 45 8.98 -38.85 9.12
N PRO A 46 7.70 -38.53 8.88
CA PRO A 46 7.32 -37.41 8.00
C PRO A 46 7.78 -36.05 8.53
N ASP A 47 7.72 -35.81 9.84
CA ASP A 47 8.06 -34.51 10.44
C ASP A 47 9.58 -34.31 10.39
N GLU A 48 10.35 -35.34 10.72
CA GLU A 48 11.81 -35.35 10.60
C GLU A 48 12.22 -35.10 9.13
N ARG A 49 11.56 -35.79 8.20
CA ARG A 49 11.81 -35.65 6.76
C ARG A 49 11.52 -34.25 6.26
N ASN A 50 10.37 -33.66 6.63
CA ASN A 50 10.01 -32.29 6.24
C ASN A 50 11.02 -31.27 6.80
N ALA A 51 11.40 -31.41 8.07
CA ALA A 51 12.41 -30.56 8.67
C ALA A 51 13.79 -30.71 7.99
N ALA A 52 14.15 -31.92 7.56
CA ALA A 52 15.38 -32.17 6.81
C ALA A 52 15.35 -31.55 5.41
N PHE A 53 14.23 -31.64 4.70
CA PHE A 53 14.04 -30.95 3.41
C PHE A 53 14.17 -29.44 3.56
N PHE A 54 13.50 -28.84 4.54
CA PHE A 54 13.61 -27.40 4.75
C PHE A 54 15.05 -26.97 5.04
N ARG A 55 15.77 -27.70 5.90
CA ARG A 55 17.20 -27.42 6.17
C ARG A 55 18.04 -27.50 4.89
N LEU A 56 17.90 -28.56 4.10
CA LEU A 56 18.61 -28.72 2.83
C LEU A 56 18.30 -27.57 1.86
N HIS A 57 17.01 -27.24 1.68
CA HIS A 57 16.61 -26.15 0.78
C HIS A 57 17.17 -24.81 1.26
N LEU A 58 17.20 -24.54 2.57
CA LEU A 58 17.75 -23.31 3.13
C LEU A 58 19.28 -23.23 2.96
N GLU A 59 19.99 -24.35 3.11
CA GLU A 59 21.42 -24.43 2.85
C GLU A 59 21.74 -24.08 1.37
N TRP A 60 21.03 -24.67 0.43
CA TRP A 60 21.19 -24.36 -0.99
C TRP A 60 20.71 -22.97 -1.37
N PHE A 61 19.69 -22.42 -0.69
CA PHE A 61 19.25 -21.03 -0.86
C PHE A 61 20.37 -20.04 -0.54
N ARG A 62 21.19 -20.38 0.46
CA ARG A 62 22.40 -19.63 0.83
C ARG A 62 23.57 -19.91 -0.12
N GLU A 63 23.82 -21.17 -0.42
CA GLU A 63 24.90 -21.61 -1.31
C GLU A 63 24.79 -20.98 -2.71
N TRP A 64 23.57 -20.92 -3.27
CA TRP A 64 23.31 -20.30 -4.56
C TRP A 64 23.14 -18.76 -4.49
N GLY A 65 23.40 -18.16 -3.33
CA GLY A 65 23.42 -16.72 -3.13
C GLY A 65 22.05 -16.03 -3.19
N LEU A 66 20.94 -16.76 -3.10
CA LEU A 66 19.58 -16.18 -3.16
C LEU A 66 19.30 -15.32 -1.91
N GLU A 67 19.68 -15.81 -0.73
CA GLU A 67 19.59 -15.04 0.53
C GLU A 67 20.40 -13.74 0.45
N LYS A 68 21.56 -13.77 -0.20
CA LYS A 68 22.45 -12.59 -0.33
C LYS A 68 21.77 -11.44 -1.06
N TRP A 69 20.91 -11.71 -2.04
CA TRP A 69 20.17 -10.65 -2.73
C TRP A 69 19.16 -9.97 -1.81
N LEU A 70 18.45 -10.76 -0.97
CA LEU A 70 17.53 -10.22 0.03
C LEU A 70 18.29 -9.36 1.06
N LEU A 71 19.39 -9.88 1.61
CA LEU A 71 20.18 -9.21 2.62
C LEU A 71 20.78 -7.88 2.11
N ARG A 72 21.38 -7.89 0.89
CA ARG A 72 21.95 -6.69 0.29
C ARG A 72 20.91 -5.58 0.13
N THR A 73 19.69 -5.93 -0.31
CA THR A 73 18.63 -4.94 -0.44
C THR A 73 18.17 -4.45 0.94
N LEU A 74 18.09 -5.33 1.93
CA LEU A 74 17.67 -5.00 3.28
C LEU A 74 18.65 -4.05 4.00
N GLU A 75 19.95 -4.13 3.71
CA GLU A 75 20.98 -3.21 4.22
C GLU A 75 20.71 -1.75 3.85
N GLU A 76 19.95 -1.49 2.79
CA GLU A 76 19.53 -0.15 2.40
C GLU A 76 18.44 0.44 3.32
N PHE A 77 17.86 -0.37 4.24
CA PHE A 77 16.72 -0.03 5.09
C PHE A 77 17.03 -0.19 6.60
N PRO A 78 17.99 0.54 7.15
CA PRO A 78 18.43 0.35 8.54
C PRO A 78 17.32 0.60 9.57
N LEU A 79 16.32 1.45 9.26
CA LEU A 79 15.20 1.73 10.14
C LEU A 79 14.40 0.44 10.44
N LEU A 80 14.23 -0.45 9.46
CA LEU A 80 13.50 -1.71 9.64
C LEU A 80 14.17 -2.61 10.67
N SER A 81 15.51 -2.63 10.71
CA SER A 81 16.28 -3.46 11.65
C SER A 81 16.03 -3.09 13.11
N GLY A 82 15.77 -1.81 13.40
CA GLY A 82 15.43 -1.33 14.74
C GLY A 82 13.94 -1.41 15.07
N ALA A 83 13.07 -1.31 14.05
CA ALA A 83 11.63 -1.22 14.24
C ALA A 83 10.90 -2.57 14.25
N LEU A 84 11.45 -3.60 13.58
CA LEU A 84 10.84 -4.92 13.46
C LEU A 84 11.56 -5.95 14.33
N GLN A 85 10.80 -6.82 15.00
CA GLN A 85 11.31 -8.02 15.66
C GLN A 85 11.61 -9.11 14.64
N VAL A 86 10.69 -9.32 13.70
CA VAL A 86 10.76 -10.33 12.65
C VAL A 86 10.45 -9.69 11.29
N LEU A 87 11.22 -10.07 10.27
CA LEU A 87 10.88 -9.88 8.87
C LEU A 87 10.78 -11.26 8.21
N ALA A 88 9.58 -11.61 7.76
CA ALA A 88 9.30 -12.88 7.12
C ALA A 88 9.17 -12.72 5.61
N PHE A 89 9.73 -13.66 4.86
CA PHE A 89 9.55 -13.80 3.42
C PHE A 89 8.69 -15.02 3.12
N ARG A 90 7.60 -14.83 2.39
CA ARG A 90 6.71 -15.91 1.98
C ARG A 90 6.49 -15.95 0.47
N LYS A 91 6.13 -17.12 -0.02
CA LYS A 91 5.73 -17.28 -1.42
C LYS A 91 4.39 -16.58 -1.68
N ALA A 92 4.35 -15.73 -2.70
CA ALA A 92 3.11 -15.20 -3.22
C ALA A 92 2.45 -16.21 -4.17
N ARG A 93 1.13 -16.36 -4.04
CA ARG A 93 0.31 -17.25 -4.87
C ARG A 93 0.12 -16.73 -6.29
N GLY A 94 0.28 -15.43 -6.47
CA GLY A 94 0.15 -14.75 -7.76
C GLY A 94 0.53 -13.28 -7.65
N LYS A 95 0.46 -12.55 -8.76
CA LYS A 95 0.84 -11.12 -8.80
C LYS A 95 0.03 -10.24 -7.83
N SER A 96 -1.24 -10.57 -7.61
CA SER A 96 -2.12 -9.82 -6.70
C SER A 96 -1.87 -10.10 -5.21
N ASP A 97 -1.09 -11.16 -4.91
CA ASP A 97 -0.70 -11.54 -3.55
C ASP A 97 0.72 -11.05 -3.20
N GLU A 98 1.43 -10.43 -4.17
CA GLU A 98 2.71 -9.78 -3.92
C GLU A 98 2.50 -8.48 -3.15
N GLY A 99 3.38 -8.22 -2.18
CA GLY A 99 3.31 -6.99 -1.38
C GLY A 99 3.94 -7.14 -0.01
N ALA A 100 3.95 -6.04 0.72
CA ALA A 100 4.44 -5.97 2.09
C ALA A 100 3.30 -5.67 3.08
N GLU A 101 3.34 -6.34 4.22
CA GLU A 101 2.36 -6.18 5.30
C GLU A 101 3.06 -6.00 6.64
N LEU A 102 2.52 -5.10 7.48
CA LEU A 102 2.95 -4.89 8.85
C LEU A 102 1.95 -5.52 9.82
N TYR A 103 2.44 -6.36 10.69
CA TYR A 103 1.69 -6.94 11.81
C TYR A 103 2.19 -6.34 13.12
N VAL A 104 1.25 -5.92 13.96
CA VAL A 104 1.54 -5.39 15.30
C VAL A 104 0.87 -6.30 16.32
N ASN A 105 1.68 -6.91 17.15
CA ASN A 105 1.21 -7.71 18.26
C ASN A 105 1.67 -7.04 19.57
N PRO A 106 0.77 -6.75 20.53
CA PRO A 106 1.14 -6.11 21.79
C PRO A 106 2.21 -6.85 22.59
N GLU A 107 2.26 -8.18 22.50
CA GLU A 107 3.19 -9.02 23.26
C GLU A 107 4.52 -9.24 22.55
N THR A 108 4.49 -9.47 21.22
CA THR A 108 5.66 -9.86 20.43
C THR A 108 6.22 -8.72 19.58
N GLY A 109 5.63 -7.53 19.63
CA GLY A 109 6.09 -6.37 18.89
C GLY A 109 5.66 -6.35 17.42
N ARG A 110 6.45 -5.67 16.58
CA ARG A 110 6.15 -5.47 15.15
C ARG A 110 6.84 -6.54 14.30
N SER A 111 6.09 -7.09 13.35
CA SER A 111 6.62 -8.04 12.37
C SER A 111 6.23 -7.61 10.95
N GLY A 112 7.19 -7.63 10.04
CA GLY A 112 6.96 -7.40 8.62
C GLY A 112 6.84 -8.73 7.88
N VAL A 113 5.99 -8.77 6.85
CA VAL A 113 5.90 -9.91 5.92
C VAL A 113 6.02 -9.37 4.50
N VAL A 114 6.93 -9.93 3.71
CA VAL A 114 7.04 -9.65 2.27
C VAL A 114 6.64 -10.92 1.52
N ALA A 115 5.56 -10.82 0.76
CA ALA A 115 5.10 -11.86 -0.14
C ALA A 115 5.64 -11.59 -1.54
N LEU A 116 6.37 -12.54 -2.13
CA LEU A 116 6.90 -12.39 -3.47
C LEU A 116 6.85 -13.71 -4.25
N ARG A 117 6.72 -13.59 -5.57
CA ARG A 117 6.77 -14.75 -6.44
C ARG A 117 8.22 -15.22 -6.62
N VAL A 118 8.41 -16.52 -6.59
CA VAL A 118 9.75 -17.13 -6.72
C VAL A 118 10.39 -16.85 -8.10
N GLU A 119 9.61 -16.57 -9.13
CA GLU A 119 10.07 -16.21 -10.47
C GLU A 119 10.96 -14.96 -10.48
N ARG A 120 10.83 -14.09 -9.48
CA ARG A 120 11.69 -12.90 -9.33
C ARG A 120 13.15 -13.25 -9.05
N PHE A 121 13.43 -14.47 -8.58
CA PHE A 121 14.79 -14.96 -8.40
C PHE A 121 15.47 -15.41 -9.73
N ALA A 122 14.75 -15.41 -10.83
CA ALA A 122 15.36 -15.70 -12.13
C ALA A 122 16.43 -14.66 -12.49
N LEU A 123 16.17 -13.38 -12.19
CA LEU A 123 17.08 -12.26 -12.47
C LEU A 123 17.11 -11.28 -11.29
N GLU A 124 18.31 -10.88 -10.87
CA GLU A 124 18.48 -9.87 -9.79
C GLU A 124 17.80 -8.54 -10.14
N GLN A 125 17.79 -8.17 -11.41
CA GLN A 125 17.15 -6.95 -11.92
C GLN A 125 15.62 -6.95 -11.76
N ASP A 126 14.98 -8.10 -11.55
CA ASP A 126 13.55 -8.22 -11.34
C ASP A 126 13.21 -8.26 -9.83
N LEU A 127 14.13 -8.79 -9.03
CA LEU A 127 13.96 -8.95 -7.59
C LEU A 127 14.27 -7.65 -6.83
N THR A 128 15.42 -7.02 -7.12
CA THR A 128 15.90 -5.87 -6.33
C THR A 128 14.96 -4.66 -6.39
N PRO A 129 14.43 -4.22 -7.56
CA PRO A 129 13.46 -3.13 -7.60
C PRO A 129 12.18 -3.44 -6.83
N PHE A 130 11.69 -4.68 -6.93
CA PHE A 130 10.53 -5.13 -6.19
C PHE A 130 10.76 -5.07 -4.67
N LEU A 131 11.87 -5.61 -4.19
CA LEU A 131 12.21 -5.57 -2.77
C LEU A 131 12.34 -4.14 -2.27
N ARG A 132 13.01 -3.26 -3.01
CA ARG A 132 13.13 -1.84 -2.63
C ARG A 132 11.77 -1.18 -2.49
N HIS A 133 10.86 -1.45 -3.42
CA HIS A 133 9.51 -0.92 -3.38
C HIS A 133 8.76 -1.40 -2.12
N GLU A 134 8.73 -2.71 -1.88
CA GLU A 134 8.00 -3.30 -0.75
C GLU A 134 8.65 -2.97 0.61
N LEU A 135 9.97 -2.92 0.69
CA LEU A 135 10.66 -2.50 1.90
C LEU A 135 10.48 -1.00 2.18
N THR A 136 10.28 -0.17 1.14
CA THR A 136 9.91 1.23 1.32
C THR A 136 8.51 1.36 1.90
N HIS A 137 7.54 0.53 1.47
CA HIS A 137 6.23 0.44 2.11
C HIS A 137 6.35 0.10 3.60
N LEU A 138 7.13 -0.94 3.94
CA LEU A 138 7.36 -1.31 5.34
C LEU A 138 8.05 -0.20 6.13
N GLN A 139 9.04 0.48 5.53
CA GLN A 139 9.73 1.60 6.18
C GLN A 139 8.75 2.73 6.50
N ASP A 140 7.90 3.11 5.55
CA ASP A 140 6.86 4.12 5.77
C ASP A 140 5.89 3.66 6.89
N MET A 141 5.48 2.38 6.92
CA MET A 141 4.58 1.85 7.96
C MET A 141 5.16 1.88 9.36
N VAL A 142 6.48 1.80 9.51
CA VAL A 142 7.13 1.83 10.83
C VAL A 142 7.66 3.21 11.21
N ASP A 143 7.79 4.13 10.26
CA ASP A 143 8.25 5.50 10.47
C ASP A 143 7.16 6.33 11.18
N PRO A 144 7.43 6.84 12.39
CA PRO A 144 6.49 7.71 13.09
C PRO A 144 6.14 8.98 12.30
N ALA A 145 7.04 9.48 11.45
CA ALA A 145 6.80 10.68 10.65
C ALA A 145 5.76 10.44 9.54
N PHE A 146 5.66 9.22 9.02
CA PHE A 146 4.62 8.85 8.07
C PHE A 146 3.25 8.73 8.77
N GLY A 147 3.21 8.26 10.01
CA GLY A 147 2.00 8.17 10.82
C GLY A 147 1.00 7.12 10.32
N TYR A 148 1.50 5.94 9.88
CA TYR A 148 0.67 4.87 9.33
C TYR A 148 -0.41 4.40 10.30
N ALA A 149 -1.65 4.32 9.82
CA ALA A 149 -2.78 3.68 10.49
C ALA A 149 -3.32 2.54 9.61
N ARG A 150 -3.47 1.34 10.20
CA ARG A 150 -3.94 0.15 9.48
C ARG A 150 -5.39 0.31 9.00
N GLU A 151 -6.22 0.92 9.84
CA GLU A 151 -7.59 1.24 9.49
C GLU A 151 -7.59 2.58 8.77
N LEU A 152 -7.98 2.58 7.50
CA LEU A 152 -8.35 3.80 6.83
C LEU A 152 -9.66 4.23 7.50
N ASP A 153 -9.55 5.13 8.49
CA ASP A 153 -10.69 5.63 9.24
C ASP A 153 -11.53 6.56 8.33
N VAL A 154 -12.28 5.92 7.45
CA VAL A 154 -13.23 6.58 6.55
C VAL A 154 -14.59 6.43 7.22
N ALA A 155 -14.88 7.34 8.15
CA ALA A 155 -16.11 7.34 8.91
C ALA A 155 -17.34 7.20 8.00
N GLY A 156 -18.22 6.25 8.31
CA GLY A 156 -19.53 6.12 7.68
C GLY A 156 -19.60 5.41 6.31
N HIS A 157 -18.53 4.79 5.82
CA HIS A 157 -18.54 4.12 4.51
C HIS A 157 -19.03 2.67 4.58
N THR A 158 -19.89 2.29 3.62
CA THR A 158 -20.17 0.90 3.26
C THR A 158 -18.93 0.26 2.60
N ALA A 159 -18.91 -1.08 2.47
CA ALA A 159 -17.75 -1.83 1.98
C ALA A 159 -17.21 -1.38 0.60
N SER A 160 -18.09 -0.97 -0.33
CA SER A 160 -17.68 -0.59 -1.70
C SER A 160 -16.90 0.74 -1.76
N PRO A 161 -17.33 1.84 -1.12
CA PRO A 161 -16.53 3.06 -1.04
C PRO A 161 -15.18 2.87 -0.34
N GLN A 162 -15.13 2.06 0.73
CA GLN A 162 -13.87 1.74 1.41
C GLN A 162 -12.87 1.05 0.49
N ARG A 163 -13.34 0.13 -0.36
CA ARG A 163 -12.49 -0.54 -1.34
C ARG A 163 -11.90 0.44 -2.34
N LEU A 164 -12.71 1.33 -2.91
CA LEU A 164 -12.25 2.35 -3.85
C LEU A 164 -11.24 3.32 -3.22
N THR A 165 -11.47 3.73 -1.97
CA THR A 165 -10.53 4.58 -1.24
C THR A 165 -9.20 3.85 -1.02
N ARG A 166 -9.22 2.57 -0.65
CA ARG A 166 -7.99 1.77 -0.50
C ARG A 166 -7.23 1.61 -1.81
N GLU A 167 -7.93 1.37 -2.93
CA GLU A 167 -7.31 1.26 -4.26
C GLU A 167 -6.66 2.60 -4.66
N ARG A 168 -7.35 3.73 -4.45
CA ARG A 168 -6.80 5.07 -4.70
C ARG A 168 -5.61 5.38 -3.81
N TYR A 169 -5.73 5.10 -2.52
CA TYR A 169 -4.66 5.30 -1.55
C TYR A 169 -3.39 4.53 -1.96
N ARG A 170 -3.55 3.26 -2.35
CA ARG A 170 -2.43 2.44 -2.82
C ARG A 170 -1.76 3.07 -4.04
N VAL A 171 -2.52 3.49 -5.04
CA VAL A 171 -1.97 4.14 -6.26
C VAL A 171 -1.17 5.39 -5.90
N LEU A 172 -1.67 6.25 -4.99
CA LEU A 172 -0.94 7.43 -4.54
C LEU A 172 0.39 7.04 -3.86
N TRP A 173 0.34 6.06 -2.98
CA TRP A 173 1.51 5.61 -2.23
C TRP A 173 2.56 5.01 -3.16
N ASP A 174 2.15 4.13 -4.08
CA ASP A 174 3.02 3.53 -5.10
C ASP A 174 3.71 4.61 -5.97
N VAL A 175 2.99 5.68 -6.35
CA VAL A 175 3.56 6.83 -7.08
C VAL A 175 4.69 7.48 -6.27
N THR A 176 4.48 7.72 -4.96
CA THR A 176 5.50 8.36 -4.12
C THR A 176 6.73 7.49 -3.92
N ILE A 177 6.53 6.17 -3.78
CA ILE A 177 7.62 5.23 -3.57
C ILE A 177 8.51 5.13 -4.80
N ASP A 178 7.92 4.88 -5.98
CA ASP A 178 8.72 4.79 -7.21
C ASP A 178 9.35 6.15 -7.56
N GLY A 179 8.66 7.26 -7.30
CA GLY A 179 9.23 8.61 -7.43
C GLY A 179 10.47 8.80 -6.55
N ARG A 180 10.40 8.46 -5.26
CA ARG A 180 11.54 8.55 -4.32
C ARG A 180 12.70 7.64 -4.74
N LEU A 181 12.40 6.41 -5.17
CA LEU A 181 13.42 5.46 -5.62
C LEU A 181 14.15 5.97 -6.86
N LEU A 182 13.42 6.38 -7.89
CA LEU A 182 14.01 6.85 -9.16
C LEU A 182 14.75 8.18 -9.01
N ASN A 183 14.21 9.14 -8.25
CA ASN A 183 14.88 10.40 -7.95
C ASN A 183 16.13 10.21 -7.08
N GLY A 184 16.16 9.16 -6.26
CA GLY A 184 17.35 8.71 -5.50
C GLY A 184 18.35 7.88 -6.32
N GLY A 185 18.17 7.75 -7.65
CA GLY A 185 19.07 7.00 -8.53
C GLY A 185 18.91 5.47 -8.40
N ARG A 186 17.80 5.00 -7.81
CA ARG A 186 17.49 3.56 -7.65
C ARG A 186 16.40 3.14 -8.62
N ALA A 187 16.43 1.89 -9.07
CA ALA A 187 15.35 1.35 -9.88
C ALA A 187 14.10 1.12 -9.04
N GLY A 188 12.96 1.63 -9.50
CA GLY A 188 11.62 1.29 -9.02
C GLY A 188 11.01 0.11 -9.78
N ILE A 189 9.83 -0.35 -9.37
CA ILE A 189 9.10 -1.44 -10.05
C ILE A 189 8.34 -0.94 -11.28
N ALA A 190 8.10 0.35 -11.39
CA ALA A 190 7.42 0.98 -12.51
C ALA A 190 8.10 2.28 -12.92
N THR A 191 8.02 2.59 -14.21
CA THR A 191 8.47 3.87 -14.75
C THR A 191 7.48 4.98 -14.40
N ARG A 192 7.90 6.26 -14.56
CA ARG A 192 7.02 7.41 -14.37
C ARG A 192 5.77 7.35 -15.25
N ASP A 193 5.92 6.93 -16.51
CA ASP A 193 4.79 6.84 -17.45
C ASP A 193 3.81 5.72 -17.06
N GLN A 194 4.31 4.58 -16.56
CA GLN A 194 3.48 3.50 -16.06
C GLN A 194 2.69 3.94 -14.83
N ARG A 195 3.32 4.63 -13.87
CA ARG A 195 2.64 5.18 -12.68
C ARG A 195 1.66 6.30 -13.05
N TRP A 196 2.02 7.15 -14.02
CA TRP A 196 1.09 8.12 -14.53
C TRP A 196 -0.17 7.47 -15.11
N ALA A 197 -0.03 6.44 -15.93
CA ALA A 197 -1.18 5.75 -16.53
C ALA A 197 -2.09 5.07 -15.48
N GLU A 198 -1.51 4.52 -14.41
CA GLU A 198 -2.28 3.95 -13.28
C GLU A 198 -3.00 5.05 -12.48
N PHE A 199 -2.29 6.13 -12.16
CA PHE A 199 -2.83 7.28 -11.46
C PHE A 199 -3.93 7.97 -12.25
N ASP A 200 -3.69 8.25 -13.53
CA ASP A 200 -4.64 8.92 -14.43
C ASP A 200 -5.96 8.13 -14.52
N ARG A 201 -5.88 6.81 -14.60
CA ARG A 201 -7.07 5.93 -14.59
C ARG A 201 -7.81 5.99 -13.25
N ALA A 202 -7.09 5.92 -12.13
CA ALA A 202 -7.67 5.91 -10.79
C ALA A 202 -8.32 7.25 -10.42
N TYR A 203 -7.84 8.36 -11.01
CA TYR A 203 -8.27 9.73 -10.75
C TYR A 203 -8.86 10.42 -11.99
N SER A 204 -9.36 9.65 -12.96
CA SER A 204 -9.92 10.16 -14.22
C SER A 204 -11.09 11.13 -14.04
N PHE A 205 -11.75 11.13 -12.88
CA PHE A 205 -12.81 12.06 -12.49
C PHE A 205 -12.29 13.45 -12.07
N TRP A 206 -10.99 13.62 -11.84
CA TRP A 206 -10.39 14.94 -11.61
C TRP A 206 -10.09 15.65 -12.93
N PRO A 207 -10.11 16.99 -12.95
CA PRO A 207 -9.59 17.76 -14.08
C PRO A 207 -8.12 17.39 -14.37
N GLU A 208 -7.74 17.39 -15.65
CA GLU A 208 -6.38 16.99 -16.06
C GLU A 208 -5.29 17.82 -15.38
N SER A 209 -5.48 19.14 -15.29
CA SER A 209 -4.54 20.04 -14.62
C SER A 209 -4.29 19.66 -13.15
N ARG A 210 -5.35 19.25 -12.44
CA ARG A 210 -5.22 18.76 -11.05
C ARG A 210 -4.48 17.44 -11.00
N ARG A 211 -4.83 16.48 -11.87
CA ARG A 211 -4.13 15.20 -11.94
C ARG A 211 -2.63 15.40 -12.13
N GLN A 212 -2.26 16.26 -13.08
CA GLN A 212 -0.86 16.58 -13.36
C GLN A 212 -0.17 17.19 -12.13
N THR A 213 -0.78 18.19 -11.51
CA THR A 213 -0.21 18.89 -10.34
C THR A 213 -0.02 17.92 -9.15
N VAL A 214 -1.02 17.09 -8.83
CA VAL A 214 -0.94 16.15 -7.71
C VAL A 214 0.07 15.04 -8.00
N PHE A 215 0.08 14.51 -9.22
CA PHE A 215 1.05 13.49 -9.61
C PHE A 215 2.48 14.02 -9.52
N ASP A 216 2.76 15.20 -10.04
CA ASP A 216 4.09 15.80 -10.01
C ASP A 216 4.55 16.10 -8.58
N LEU A 217 3.64 16.53 -7.70
CA LEU A 217 3.90 16.72 -6.29
C LEU A 217 4.28 15.40 -5.60
N LEU A 218 3.53 14.33 -5.86
CA LEU A 218 3.78 13.01 -5.27
C LEU A 218 5.06 12.37 -5.82
N TRP A 219 5.34 12.55 -7.10
CA TRP A 219 6.50 11.96 -7.76
C TRP A 219 7.82 12.66 -7.41
N ASN A 220 7.82 14.00 -7.37
CA ASN A 220 9.03 14.80 -7.18
C ASN A 220 9.16 15.40 -5.77
N GLY A 221 8.09 15.42 -5.01
CA GLY A 221 8.05 16.07 -3.69
C GLY A 221 8.66 15.23 -2.58
N PRO A 222 8.71 15.79 -1.37
CA PRO A 222 9.10 15.05 -0.18
C PRO A 222 8.11 13.91 0.10
N ALA A 223 8.54 12.91 0.87
CA ALA A 223 7.68 11.82 1.29
C ALA A 223 6.43 12.38 2.02
N PRO A 224 5.20 12.13 1.52
CA PRO A 224 4.00 12.59 2.19
C PRO A 224 3.73 11.76 3.45
N SER A 225 2.95 12.29 4.38
CA SER A 225 2.43 11.52 5.49
C SER A 225 1.23 10.66 5.06
N HIS A 226 0.89 9.65 5.87
CA HIS A 226 -0.31 8.83 5.70
C HIS A 226 -1.58 9.70 5.53
N GLN A 227 -1.73 10.72 6.40
CA GLN A 227 -2.88 11.62 6.37
C GLN A 227 -2.96 12.43 5.07
N GLN A 228 -1.83 12.89 4.52
CA GLN A 228 -1.82 13.60 3.24
C GLN A 228 -2.25 12.71 2.08
N LEU A 229 -1.80 11.45 2.04
CA LEU A 229 -2.27 10.47 1.07
C LEU A 229 -3.77 10.17 1.23
N LEU A 230 -4.23 10.04 2.47
CA LEU A 230 -5.63 9.74 2.77
C LEU A 230 -6.57 10.86 2.31
N VAL A 231 -6.20 12.12 2.52
CA VAL A 231 -6.97 13.27 2.02
C VAL A 231 -7.20 13.17 0.52
N HIS A 232 -6.16 12.92 -0.28
CA HIS A 232 -6.29 12.76 -1.73
C HIS A 232 -7.09 11.51 -2.13
N ALA A 233 -6.97 10.40 -1.38
CA ALA A 233 -7.70 9.17 -1.66
C ALA A 233 -9.21 9.32 -1.39
N CYS A 234 -9.58 10.09 -0.37
CA CYS A 234 -10.96 10.34 0.03
C CYS A 234 -11.65 11.45 -0.77
N ASP A 235 -10.90 12.30 -1.48
CA ASP A 235 -11.47 13.41 -2.26
C ASP A 235 -11.86 12.97 -3.67
N PRO A 236 -13.06 12.45 -3.91
CA PRO A 236 -13.47 11.92 -5.21
C PRO A 236 -13.70 12.98 -6.28
N ARG A 237 -13.84 14.27 -5.89
CA ARG A 237 -14.13 15.36 -6.82
C ARG A 237 -13.05 16.43 -6.86
N GLY A 238 -12.08 16.37 -5.97
CA GLY A 238 -11.04 17.38 -5.86
C GLY A 238 -11.52 18.73 -5.38
N LEU A 239 -12.63 18.77 -4.65
CA LEU A 239 -13.29 20.00 -4.22
C LEU A 239 -12.98 20.36 -2.76
N HIS A 240 -12.26 19.49 -2.03
CA HIS A 240 -12.05 19.70 -0.60
C HIS A 240 -10.83 20.58 -0.33
N SER A 241 -11.08 21.73 0.23
CA SER A 241 -10.10 22.44 1.05
C SER A 241 -9.94 21.68 2.40
N ALA A 242 -8.82 21.86 3.09
CA ALA A 242 -8.56 21.24 4.40
C ALA A 242 -9.63 21.54 5.49
N GLN A 243 -10.65 22.30 5.15
CA GLN A 243 -11.74 22.74 6.04
C GLN A 243 -13.08 22.06 5.76
N GLN A 244 -13.18 21.19 4.74
CA GLN A 244 -14.46 20.55 4.41
C GLN A 244 -14.53 19.11 4.94
N PRO A 245 -15.73 18.62 5.31
CA PRO A 245 -15.92 17.26 5.79
C PRO A 245 -15.53 16.20 4.75
N LEU A 246 -15.09 15.03 5.23
CA LEU A 246 -14.68 13.93 4.37
C LEU A 246 -15.86 13.42 3.53
N PRO A 247 -15.62 13.00 2.28
CA PRO A 247 -16.63 12.35 1.45
C PRO A 247 -17.18 11.08 2.16
N GLY A 248 -18.52 10.98 2.23
CA GLY A 248 -19.20 9.90 2.93
C GLY A 248 -19.39 10.12 4.43
N ALA A 249 -18.86 11.20 5.00
CA ALA A 249 -19.21 11.60 6.36
C ALA A 249 -20.70 11.97 6.44
N PRO A 250 -21.36 11.79 7.60
CA PRO A 250 -22.74 12.20 7.77
C PRO A 250 -22.87 13.72 7.69
N CYS A 251 -23.84 14.19 6.92
CA CYS A 251 -24.16 15.61 6.86
C CYS A 251 -24.67 16.09 8.23
N PRO A 252 -24.12 17.18 8.81
CA PRO A 252 -24.54 17.69 10.11
C PRO A 252 -26.01 18.10 10.18
N LEU A 253 -26.64 18.41 9.03
CA LEU A 253 -28.03 18.86 8.95
C LEU A 253 -29.04 17.71 8.84
N CYS A 254 -28.73 16.66 8.04
CA CYS A 254 -29.67 15.55 7.82
C CYS A 254 -29.17 14.19 8.35
N SER A 255 -27.96 14.12 8.84
CA SER A 255 -27.30 12.91 9.36
C SER A 255 -27.09 11.79 8.33
N PHE A 256 -27.42 12.02 7.03
CA PHE A 256 -27.15 11.02 5.98
C PHE A 256 -25.71 11.12 5.48
N PRO A 257 -25.06 9.99 5.23
CA PRO A 257 -23.75 9.96 4.57
C PRO A 257 -23.83 10.64 3.21
N THR A 258 -22.90 11.55 2.92
CA THR A 258 -22.90 12.28 1.66
C THR A 258 -21.54 12.32 1.00
N PHE A 259 -21.51 12.19 -0.31
CA PHE A 259 -20.36 12.45 -1.17
C PHE A 259 -20.47 13.80 -1.89
N ASP A 260 -21.63 14.45 -1.78
CA ASP A 260 -22.00 15.68 -2.47
C ASP A 260 -22.12 16.82 -1.45
N TRP A 261 -20.97 17.35 -1.08
CA TRP A 261 -20.87 18.49 -0.18
C TRP A 261 -21.05 19.79 -0.95
N ALA A 262 -21.90 20.66 -0.45
CA ALA A 262 -22.07 22.01 -1.00
C ALA A 262 -20.83 22.86 -0.75
N ASP A 263 -20.52 23.77 -1.67
CA ASP A 263 -19.57 24.83 -1.37
C ASP A 263 -20.22 25.83 -0.41
N CYS A 264 -19.82 25.74 0.85
CA CYS A 264 -20.38 26.57 1.92
C CYS A 264 -20.10 28.07 1.75
N HIS A 265 -19.12 28.45 0.91
CA HIS A 265 -18.88 29.85 0.55
C HIS A 265 -19.84 30.37 -0.54
N ALA A 266 -20.45 29.43 -1.29
CA ALA A 266 -21.44 29.75 -2.33
C ALA A 266 -22.88 29.71 -1.81
N ILE A 267 -23.15 29.33 -0.55
CA ILE A 267 -24.49 29.36 0.04
C ILE A 267 -24.95 30.80 0.20
N LYS A 268 -26.17 31.07 -0.26
CA LYS A 268 -26.77 32.42 -0.16
C LYS A 268 -26.88 32.84 1.31
N PRO A 269 -26.63 34.11 1.65
CA PRO A 269 -26.73 34.63 3.01
C PRO A 269 -28.09 34.35 3.67
N GLU A 270 -29.17 34.42 2.89
CA GLU A 270 -30.55 34.19 3.33
C GLU A 270 -30.72 32.70 3.76
N SER A 271 -30.22 31.78 2.96
CA SER A 271 -30.27 30.35 3.24
C SER A 271 -29.40 30.00 4.45
N LEU A 272 -28.24 30.64 4.58
CA LEU A 272 -27.35 30.49 5.77
C LEU A 272 -28.08 30.94 7.04
N ALA A 273 -28.80 32.06 7.01
CA ALA A 273 -29.54 32.56 8.15
C ALA A 273 -30.65 31.59 8.58
N VAL A 274 -31.38 31.00 7.63
CA VAL A 274 -32.43 30.01 7.92
C VAL A 274 -31.83 28.70 8.49
N ILE A 275 -30.74 28.22 7.92
CA ILE A 275 -30.03 27.03 8.43
C ILE A 275 -29.56 27.27 9.86
N GLN A 276 -28.93 28.41 10.15
CA GLN A 276 -28.44 28.75 11.48
C GLN A 276 -29.57 28.93 12.49
N ALA A 277 -30.71 29.46 12.08
CA ALA A 277 -31.89 29.58 12.95
C ALA A 277 -32.46 28.22 13.36
N GLN A 278 -32.45 27.26 12.40
CA GLN A 278 -32.95 25.90 12.66
C GLN A 278 -31.91 24.99 13.35
N TYR A 279 -30.61 25.22 13.08
CA TYR A 279 -29.47 24.48 13.62
C TYR A 279 -28.48 25.45 14.29
N PRO A 280 -28.75 25.95 15.49
CA PRO A 280 -27.95 27.02 16.13
C PRO A 280 -26.49 26.67 16.40
N VAL A 281 -26.16 25.37 16.55
CA VAL A 281 -24.79 24.89 16.77
C VAL A 281 -24.04 24.58 15.45
N TRP A 282 -24.70 24.61 14.31
CA TRP A 282 -24.10 24.38 13.03
C TRP A 282 -23.35 25.62 12.51
N THR A 283 -22.19 25.40 11.93
CA THR A 283 -21.42 26.44 11.24
C THR A 283 -21.09 25.99 9.82
N ALA A 284 -20.89 26.95 8.90
CA ALA A 284 -20.52 26.68 7.51
C ALA A 284 -19.23 25.84 7.39
N ALA A 285 -18.30 25.94 8.36
CA ALA A 285 -17.09 25.15 8.41
C ALA A 285 -17.35 23.63 8.63
N GLN A 286 -18.50 23.27 9.22
CA GLN A 286 -18.89 21.86 9.40
C GLN A 286 -19.43 21.25 8.09
N GLY A 287 -19.72 22.06 7.08
CA GLY A 287 -20.27 21.63 5.80
C GLY A 287 -21.77 21.32 5.83
N ALA A 288 -22.36 21.21 4.66
CA ALA A 288 -23.72 20.72 4.42
C ALA A 288 -23.74 19.93 3.11
N CYS A 289 -24.59 18.92 2.99
CA CYS A 289 -24.74 18.24 1.69
C CYS A 289 -25.51 19.14 0.72
N GLN A 290 -25.24 18.98 -0.58
CA GLN A 290 -25.88 19.77 -1.64
C GLN A 290 -27.41 19.72 -1.55
N ARG A 291 -27.97 18.54 -1.24
CA ARG A 291 -29.43 18.37 -1.08
C ARG A 291 -30.00 19.21 0.07
N CYS A 292 -29.31 19.31 1.21
CA CYS A 292 -29.78 20.16 2.31
C CYS A 292 -29.80 21.63 1.89
N VAL A 293 -28.76 22.12 1.25
CA VAL A 293 -28.70 23.51 0.77
C VAL A 293 -29.85 23.80 -0.21
N GLU A 294 -30.11 22.91 -1.17
CA GLU A 294 -31.22 23.03 -2.13
C GLU A 294 -32.59 23.08 -1.44
N VAL A 295 -32.79 22.27 -0.39
CA VAL A 295 -34.05 22.28 0.39
C VAL A 295 -34.26 23.63 1.08
N PHE A 296 -33.19 24.18 1.69
CA PHE A 296 -33.29 25.49 2.35
C PHE A 296 -33.44 26.65 1.34
N ASP A 297 -32.79 26.57 0.19
CA ASP A 297 -32.96 27.51 -0.91
C ASP A 297 -34.38 27.49 -1.46
N ALA A 298 -34.97 26.30 -1.63
CA ALA A 298 -36.36 26.15 -2.09
C ALA A 298 -37.37 26.68 -1.04
N ALA A 299 -37.14 26.42 0.25
CA ALA A 299 -38.01 26.89 1.33
C ALA A 299 -38.12 28.42 1.38
N LEU A 300 -37.03 29.15 1.07
CA LEU A 300 -37.04 30.60 0.99
C LEU A 300 -37.93 31.13 -0.17
N GLN A 301 -38.01 30.41 -1.28
CA GLN A 301 -38.83 30.80 -2.43
C GLN A 301 -40.33 30.66 -2.12
N PHE A 302 -40.72 29.72 -1.27
CA PHE A 302 -42.12 29.53 -0.86
C PHE A 302 -42.61 30.52 0.22
N HIS A 303 -41.69 31.14 0.98
CA HIS A 303 -42.03 32.15 1.97
C HIS A 303 -42.01 33.57 1.44
N ALA A 304 -41.56 33.79 0.20
CA ALA A 304 -41.51 35.08 -0.47
C ALA A 304 -42.74 35.38 -1.39
N THR A 305 -43.69 34.44 -1.45
CA THR A 305 -45.01 34.58 -2.13
C THR A 305 -46.10 34.62 -1.10
#